data_ed11d968abada0524ad30dbc578ed013
#
_entry.id   ed11d968abada0524ad30dbc578ed013
#
_cell.length_a   1.000
_cell.length_b   1.000
_cell.length_c   1.000
_cell.angle_alpha   90.00
_cell.angle_beta   90.00
_cell.angle_gamma   90.00
#
_symmetry.space_group_name_H-M   'P 1'
#
loop_
_entity.id
_entity.type
_entity.pdbx_description
1 polymer ?
#
loop_
_entity_poly.entity_id
_entity_poly.type
_entity_poly.pdbx_seq_one_letter_code
_entity_poly.pdbx_strand_id
1 'polypeptide(L)'
;MATTKKKSYDGFTDAERDAMKQHAKELKSKEDPAEAQAAKIATMADADRVMAERLNELIPQIAPDLTPKLWYGMPGWAKDGKIVCFFQDAAKFKARYATFGFYPPAALDDGDFWPTSYALLELTPAVEKKIVALVKKAAG
;
A
#
# COMPACT_ATOMS: atom_id res chain seq x y z
N MET A 1 -9.37 -26.58 24.17
CA MET A 1 -9.26 -26.00 23.89
C MET A 1 -9.35 -25.22 23.48
N ALA A 2 -9.36 -25.25 23.69
CA ALA A 2 -9.47 -24.34 23.31
C ALA A 2 -9.16 -23.72 22.84
N THR A 3 -9.01 -23.75 23.02
CA THR A 3 -8.72 -23.02 22.56
C THR A 3 -8.44 -22.30 22.00
N THR A 4 -8.26 -22.56 22.06
CA THR A 4 -8.01 -21.73 21.55
C THR A 4 -8.16 -20.98 21.00
N LYS A 5 -8.32 -20.92 21.23
CA LYS A 5 -8.70 -20.04 20.81
C LYS A 5 -8.44 -19.10 20.59
N LYS A 6 -8.26 -19.06 20.99
CA LYS A 6 -8.20 -18.09 20.91
C LYS A 6 -7.95 -17.35 20.16
N LYS A 7 -7.80 -17.51 20.05
CA LYS A 7 -7.74 -16.76 19.46
C LYS A 7 -7.95 -15.91 19.01
N SER A 8 -8.11 -15.77 19.23
CA SER A 8 -8.57 -14.95 19.01
C SER A 8 -8.44 -14.04 18.85
N TYR A 9 -8.18 -14.09 19.17
CA TYR A 9 -8.31 -13.10 19.23
C TYR A 9 -7.82 -12.18 18.84
N ASP A 10 -8.32 -12.23 19.41
CA ASP A 10 -7.26 -11.27 19.26
C ASP A 10 -7.57 -10.19 18.22
N GLY A 11 -8.74 -10.16 17.66
CA GLY A 11 -9.24 -9.07 16.85
C GLY A 11 -8.74 -8.96 15.41
N PHE A 12 -7.85 -9.85 14.96
CA PHE A 12 -7.33 -9.81 13.60
C PHE A 12 -8.10 -10.73 12.67
N THR A 13 -8.42 -10.24 11.46
CA THR A 13 -8.98 -11.08 10.41
C THR A 13 -7.89 -11.98 9.83
N ASP A 14 -8.29 -12.97 9.04
CA ASP A 14 -7.35 -13.82 8.33
C ASP A 14 -6.48 -13.01 7.37
N ALA A 15 -7.07 -12.01 6.71
CA ALA A 15 -6.33 -11.14 5.80
C ALA A 15 -5.29 -10.32 6.54
N GLU A 16 -5.65 -9.82 7.73
CA GLU A 16 -4.72 -9.04 8.55
C GLU A 16 -3.58 -9.91 9.08
N ARG A 17 -3.88 -11.15 9.50
CA ARG A 17 -2.84 -12.08 9.93
C ARG A 17 -1.90 -12.43 8.78
N ASP A 18 -2.45 -12.64 7.58
CA ASP A 18 -1.64 -12.91 6.41
C ASP A 18 -0.73 -11.72 6.10
N ALA A 19 -1.25 -10.50 6.22
CA ALA A 19 -0.44 -9.29 6.01
C ALA A 19 0.74 -9.22 6.98
N MET A 20 0.52 -9.59 8.24
CA MET A 20 1.59 -9.63 9.24
C MET A 20 2.64 -10.69 8.91
N LYS A 21 2.22 -11.85 8.42
CA LYS A 21 3.14 -12.89 7.95
C LYS A 21 3.95 -12.41 6.76
N GLN A 22 3.30 -11.73 5.82
CA GLN A 22 3.98 -11.15 4.67
C GLN A 22 5.03 -10.15 5.11
N HIS A 23 4.71 -9.31 6.09
CA HIS A 23 5.68 -8.34 6.61
C HIS A 23 6.90 -9.03 7.21
N ALA A 24 6.70 -10.12 7.96
CA ALA A 24 7.80 -10.88 8.53
C ALA A 24 8.70 -11.46 7.42
N LYS A 25 8.11 -11.94 6.32
CA LYS A 25 8.86 -12.42 5.17
C LYS A 25 9.65 -11.29 4.50
N GLU A 26 9.03 -10.13 4.35
CA GLU A 26 9.66 -8.96 3.73
C GLU A 26 10.93 -8.56 4.46
N LEU A 27 10.91 -8.62 5.79
CA LEU A 27 12.07 -8.25 6.60
C LEU A 27 13.24 -9.20 6.40
N LYS A 28 12.96 -10.43 5.99
CA LYS A 28 13.99 -11.47 5.77
C LYS A 28 14.35 -11.65 4.31
N SER A 29 13.58 -11.10 3.39
CA SER A 29 13.78 -11.33 1.97
C SER A 29 14.99 -10.60 1.44
N LYS A 30 15.72 -11.27 0.51
CA LYS A 30 16.82 -10.67 -0.23
C LYS A 30 16.42 -10.46 -1.69
N GLU A 31 15.16 -10.69 -2.01
CA GLU A 31 14.62 -10.49 -3.35
C GLU A 31 14.61 -9.01 -3.72
N ASP A 32 14.79 -8.69 -5.01
CA ASP A 32 14.70 -7.32 -5.47
C ASP A 32 13.32 -6.74 -5.14
N PRO A 33 13.26 -5.61 -4.42
CA PRO A 33 11.97 -5.06 -3.98
C PRO A 33 11.02 -4.74 -5.14
N ALA A 34 11.52 -4.24 -6.26
CA ALA A 34 10.66 -3.93 -7.40
C ALA A 34 10.06 -5.19 -8.01
N GLU A 35 10.85 -6.26 -8.12
CA GLU A 35 10.37 -7.55 -8.63
C GLU A 35 9.38 -8.17 -7.67
N ALA A 36 9.65 -8.13 -6.38
CA ALA A 36 8.75 -8.65 -5.35
C ALA A 36 7.40 -7.93 -5.40
N GLN A 37 7.42 -6.61 -5.54
CA GLN A 37 6.19 -5.82 -5.62
C GLN A 37 5.40 -6.15 -6.89
N ALA A 38 6.06 -6.24 -8.04
CA ALA A 38 5.40 -6.59 -9.29
C ALA A 38 4.77 -7.98 -9.21
N ALA A 39 5.46 -8.94 -8.61
CA ALA A 39 4.94 -10.29 -8.44
C ALA A 39 3.70 -10.30 -7.54
N LYS A 40 3.72 -9.51 -6.47
CA LYS A 40 2.57 -9.41 -5.57
C LYS A 40 1.37 -8.79 -6.26
N ILE A 41 1.59 -7.72 -7.03
CA ILE A 41 0.52 -7.06 -7.78
C ILE A 41 -0.10 -8.04 -8.78
N ALA A 42 0.69 -8.87 -9.43
CA ALA A 42 0.21 -9.84 -10.40
C ALA A 42 -0.79 -10.85 -9.81
N THR A 43 -0.79 -11.03 -8.48
CA THR A 43 -1.70 -11.97 -7.81
C THR A 43 -3.02 -11.34 -7.40
N MET A 44 -3.20 -10.04 -7.58
CA MET A 44 -4.41 -9.34 -7.13
C MET A 44 -5.61 -9.63 -8.04
N ALA A 45 -6.81 -9.42 -7.49
CA ALA A 45 -8.04 -9.45 -8.27
C ALA A 45 -7.97 -8.38 -9.37
N ASP A 46 -8.64 -8.64 -10.50
CA ASP A 46 -8.48 -7.83 -11.72
C ASP A 46 -8.61 -6.32 -11.49
N ALA A 47 -9.65 -5.88 -10.80
CA ALA A 47 -9.87 -4.44 -10.58
C ALA A 47 -8.75 -3.82 -9.75
N ASP A 48 -8.32 -4.51 -8.70
CA ASP A 48 -7.23 -4.05 -7.85
C ASP A 48 -5.90 -4.08 -8.60
N ARG A 49 -5.67 -5.14 -9.35
CA ARG A 49 -4.43 -5.32 -10.09
C ARG A 49 -4.21 -4.19 -11.09
N VAL A 50 -5.26 -3.84 -11.83
CA VAL A 50 -5.16 -2.76 -12.84
C VAL A 50 -4.76 -1.44 -12.19
N MET A 51 -5.38 -1.11 -11.05
CA MET A 51 -5.04 0.12 -10.32
C MET A 51 -3.61 0.07 -9.77
N ALA A 52 -3.23 -1.06 -9.18
CA ALA A 52 -1.90 -1.21 -8.60
C ALA A 52 -0.80 -1.15 -9.66
N GLU A 53 -1.03 -1.79 -10.83
CA GLU A 53 -0.09 -1.73 -11.94
C GLU A 53 0.11 -0.30 -12.43
N ARG A 54 -0.98 0.45 -12.54
CA ARG A 54 -0.90 1.85 -12.97
C ARG A 54 -0.16 2.71 -11.98
N LEU A 55 -0.44 2.55 -10.68
CA LEU A 55 0.27 3.29 -9.64
C LEU A 55 1.76 2.93 -9.61
N ASN A 56 2.07 1.66 -9.79
CA ASN A 56 3.46 1.20 -9.80
C ASN A 56 4.24 1.74 -10.99
N GLU A 57 3.57 2.06 -12.08
CA GLU A 57 4.15 2.71 -13.24
C GLU A 57 4.27 4.22 -13.02
N LEU A 58 3.22 4.82 -12.48
CA LEU A 58 3.08 6.27 -12.37
C LEU A 58 3.96 6.89 -11.27
N ILE A 59 3.98 6.29 -10.09
CA ILE A 59 4.63 6.90 -8.93
C ILE A 59 6.13 7.15 -9.12
N PRO A 60 6.91 6.19 -9.64
CA PRO A 60 8.33 6.47 -9.88
C PRO A 60 8.58 7.57 -10.92
N GLN A 61 7.64 7.77 -11.84
CA GLN A 61 7.78 8.83 -12.85
C GLN A 61 7.60 10.22 -12.26
N ILE A 62 6.66 10.36 -11.31
CA ILE A 62 6.35 11.66 -10.71
C ILE A 62 7.20 11.96 -9.48
N ALA A 63 7.73 10.93 -8.84
CA ALA A 63 8.57 11.06 -7.64
C ALA A 63 9.70 10.03 -7.72
N PRO A 64 10.77 10.31 -8.48
CA PRO A 64 11.84 9.34 -8.70
C PRO A 64 12.56 8.87 -7.43
N ASP A 65 12.47 9.64 -6.35
CA ASP A 65 13.07 9.26 -5.07
C ASP A 65 12.27 8.18 -4.35
N LEU A 66 11.04 7.90 -4.81
CA LEU A 66 10.22 6.85 -4.21
C LEU A 66 10.47 5.54 -4.94
N THR A 67 10.88 4.53 -4.19
CA THR A 67 11.19 3.21 -4.75
C THR A 67 10.21 2.16 -4.23
N PRO A 68 9.85 1.17 -5.07
CA PRO A 68 8.93 0.12 -4.65
C PRO A 68 9.45 -0.65 -3.44
N LYS A 69 8.56 -0.93 -2.50
CA LYS A 69 8.90 -1.73 -1.32
C LYS A 69 7.62 -2.30 -0.72
N LEU A 70 7.46 -3.62 -0.76
CA LEU A 70 6.29 -4.26 -0.15
C LEU A 70 6.22 -3.91 1.34
N TRP A 71 4.99 -3.68 1.81
CA TRP A 71 4.73 -3.30 3.19
C TRP A 71 3.50 -4.06 3.69
N TYR A 72 3.72 -5.05 4.57
CA TYR A 72 2.65 -5.92 5.05
C TYR A 72 1.90 -6.60 3.90
N GLY A 73 2.61 -6.95 2.84
CA GLY A 73 2.01 -7.57 1.65
C GLY A 73 1.33 -6.60 0.71
N MET A 74 1.43 -5.31 0.97
CA MET A 74 0.85 -4.26 0.12
C MET A 74 1.94 -3.58 -0.71
N PRO A 75 1.62 -3.19 -1.95
CA PRO A 75 2.53 -2.33 -2.69
C PRO A 75 2.77 -1.02 -1.94
N GLY A 76 4.02 -0.68 -1.75
CA GLY A 76 4.43 0.55 -1.11
C GLY A 76 5.51 1.24 -1.90
N TRP A 77 5.72 2.52 -1.60
CA TRP A 77 6.77 3.32 -2.22
C TRP A 77 7.49 4.07 -1.11
N ALA A 78 8.80 3.85 -1.04
CA ALA A 78 9.63 4.29 0.08
C ALA A 78 10.67 5.31 -0.34
N LYS A 79 11.01 6.17 0.60
CA LYS A 79 12.13 7.11 0.46
C LYS A 79 13.09 6.85 1.61
N ASP A 80 14.35 6.61 1.28
CA ASP A 80 15.38 6.30 2.28
C ASP A 80 14.97 5.12 3.19
N GLY A 81 14.32 4.11 2.58
CA GLY A 81 13.91 2.91 3.31
C GLY A 81 12.63 3.04 4.12
N LYS A 82 12.01 4.22 4.14
CA LYS A 82 10.78 4.47 4.92
C LYS A 82 9.60 4.63 3.99
N ILE A 83 8.52 3.90 4.28
CA ILE A 83 7.31 3.95 3.46
C ILE A 83 6.70 5.35 3.49
N VAL A 84 6.47 5.91 2.31
CA VAL A 84 5.79 7.20 2.16
C VAL A 84 4.32 7.00 1.82
N CYS A 85 4.02 6.10 0.87
CA CYS A 85 2.65 5.80 0.49
C CYS A 85 2.49 4.32 0.15
N PHE A 86 1.24 3.86 0.10
CA PHE A 86 0.93 2.45 -0.12
C PHE A 86 -0.44 2.29 -0.78
N PHE A 87 -0.65 1.10 -1.37
CA PHE A 87 -1.92 0.70 -1.95
C PHE A 87 -2.40 -0.57 -1.26
N GLN A 88 -3.61 -0.54 -0.70
CA GLN A 88 -4.23 -1.71 -0.09
C GLN A 88 -5.38 -2.18 -0.99
N ASP A 89 -5.26 -3.41 -1.51
CA ASP A 89 -6.27 -3.94 -2.42
C ASP A 89 -7.58 -4.29 -1.70
N ALA A 90 -8.70 -4.00 -2.36
CA ALA A 90 -10.03 -4.15 -1.77
C ALA A 90 -10.42 -5.62 -1.57
N ALA A 91 -10.18 -6.46 -2.58
CA ALA A 91 -10.65 -7.84 -2.58
C ALA A 91 -10.04 -8.66 -1.45
N LYS A 92 -8.74 -8.52 -1.21
CA LYS A 92 -8.04 -9.27 -0.16
C LYS A 92 -8.63 -8.99 1.23
N PHE A 93 -8.97 -7.73 1.48
CA PHE A 93 -9.49 -7.31 2.78
C PHE A 93 -11.00 -7.28 2.83
N LYS A 94 -11.67 -7.73 1.75
CA LYS A 94 -13.14 -7.79 1.66
C LYS A 94 -13.76 -6.42 1.90
N ALA A 95 -13.09 -5.37 1.43
CA ALA A 95 -13.52 -3.99 1.57
C ALA A 95 -14.28 -3.56 0.31
N ARG A 96 -15.11 -2.53 0.46
CA ARG A 96 -15.90 -1.98 -0.64
C ARG A 96 -15.03 -1.21 -1.65
N TYR A 97 -13.89 -0.72 -1.21
CA TYR A 97 -12.96 0.05 -2.06
C TYR A 97 -11.53 -0.26 -1.63
N ALA A 98 -10.59 0.00 -2.53
CA ALA A 98 -9.17 -0.04 -2.19
C ALA A 98 -8.80 1.21 -1.40
N THR A 99 -7.65 1.18 -0.75
CA THR A 99 -7.16 2.33 0.02
C THR A 99 -5.82 2.77 -0.55
N PHE A 100 -5.68 4.06 -0.80
CA PHE A 100 -4.39 4.67 -1.09
C PHE A 100 -4.05 5.57 0.11
N GLY A 101 -2.95 5.28 0.78
CA GLY A 101 -2.64 5.93 2.03
C GLY A 101 -1.20 6.38 2.14
N PHE A 102 -0.95 7.19 3.18
CA PHE A 102 0.37 7.78 3.45
C PHE A 102 0.77 7.51 4.89
N TYR A 103 2.06 7.36 5.11
CA TYR A 103 2.64 7.19 6.45
C TYR A 103 3.37 8.48 6.89
N PRO A 104 3.76 8.57 8.17
CA PRO A 104 4.37 9.80 8.70
C PRO A 104 5.52 10.42 7.90
N PRO A 105 6.34 9.67 7.14
CA PRO A 105 7.36 10.33 6.32
C PRO A 105 6.83 11.19 5.18
N ALA A 106 5.53 11.06 4.84
CA ALA A 106 4.93 11.87 3.78
C ALA A 106 4.79 13.33 4.23
N ALA A 107 5.26 14.24 3.38
CA ALA A 107 5.24 15.68 3.71
C ALA A 107 3.89 16.30 3.33
N LEU A 108 2.82 15.85 3.97
CA LEU A 108 1.45 16.30 3.69
C LEU A 108 0.91 17.29 4.72
N ASP A 109 1.74 17.70 5.66
CA ASP A 109 1.34 18.56 6.77
C ASP A 109 0.57 19.80 6.30
N ASP A 110 -0.55 20.05 6.96
CA ASP A 110 -1.41 21.19 6.68
C ASP A 110 -2.04 21.64 8.01
N GLY A 111 -1.35 22.51 8.73
CA GLY A 111 -1.75 22.89 10.08
C GLY A 111 -1.58 21.73 11.05
N ASP A 112 -2.59 21.53 11.88
CA ASP A 112 -2.56 20.47 12.89
C ASP A 112 -3.45 19.27 12.53
N PHE A 113 -4.01 19.26 11.33
CA PHE A 113 -5.00 18.24 10.93
C PHE A 113 -5.07 18.12 9.42
N TRP A 114 -4.74 16.93 8.88
CA TRP A 114 -4.80 16.68 7.43
C TRP A 114 -5.09 15.20 7.16
N PRO A 115 -5.70 14.88 5.99
CA PRO A 115 -5.99 13.48 5.66
C PRO A 115 -4.74 12.74 5.20
N THR A 116 -4.66 11.46 5.56
CA THR A 116 -3.54 10.61 5.19
C THR A 116 -3.99 9.31 4.49
N SER A 117 -5.30 9.06 4.40
CA SER A 117 -5.81 7.83 3.83
C SER A 117 -7.04 8.15 2.99
N TYR A 118 -7.11 7.55 1.79
CA TYR A 118 -8.15 7.86 0.80
C TYR A 118 -8.77 6.58 0.27
N ALA A 119 -10.09 6.58 0.14
CA ALA A 119 -10.81 5.51 -0.53
C ALA A 119 -10.54 5.62 -2.02
N LEU A 120 -10.16 4.52 -2.66
CA LEU A 120 -9.88 4.47 -4.08
C LEU A 120 -10.79 3.42 -4.72
N LEU A 121 -11.85 3.88 -5.36
CA LEU A 121 -12.82 3.00 -5.98
C LEU A 121 -12.43 2.68 -7.42
N GLU A 122 -11.98 3.68 -8.16
CA GLU A 122 -11.57 3.55 -9.54
C GLU A 122 -10.52 4.61 -9.87
N LEU A 123 -9.51 4.22 -10.62
CA LEU A 123 -8.42 5.14 -11.00
C LEU A 123 -8.76 5.84 -12.33
N THR A 124 -9.70 6.81 -12.23
CA THR A 124 -10.07 7.64 -13.38
C THR A 124 -8.99 8.69 -13.64
N PRO A 125 -8.99 9.35 -14.82
CA PRO A 125 -8.04 10.43 -15.08
C PRO A 125 -8.09 11.54 -14.02
N ALA A 126 -9.28 11.89 -13.53
CA ALA A 126 -9.41 12.91 -12.49
C ALA A 126 -8.79 12.46 -11.17
N VAL A 127 -9.01 11.20 -10.78
CA VAL A 127 -8.44 10.63 -9.55
C VAL A 127 -6.93 10.51 -9.69
N GLU A 128 -6.46 10.06 -10.84
CA GLU A 128 -5.02 9.95 -11.10
C GLU A 128 -4.33 11.31 -10.93
N LYS A 129 -4.96 12.38 -11.42
CA LYS A 129 -4.44 13.73 -11.28
C LYS A 129 -4.32 14.14 -9.81
N LYS A 130 -5.31 13.79 -8.99
CA LYS A 130 -5.29 14.07 -7.55
C LYS A 130 -4.16 13.31 -6.86
N ILE A 131 -3.97 12.04 -7.23
CA ILE A 131 -2.91 11.21 -6.65
C ILE A 131 -1.54 11.77 -7.02
N VAL A 132 -1.36 12.21 -8.27
CA VAL A 132 -0.11 12.82 -8.71
C VAL A 132 0.24 14.02 -7.83
N ALA A 133 -0.73 14.91 -7.60
CA ALA A 133 -0.51 16.09 -6.77
C ALA A 133 -0.13 15.71 -5.33
N LEU A 134 -0.84 14.73 -4.77
CA LEU A 134 -0.56 14.27 -3.41
C LEU A 134 0.81 13.62 -3.28
N VAL A 135 1.18 12.78 -4.24
CA VAL A 135 2.47 12.07 -4.21
C VAL A 135 3.63 13.06 -4.37
N LYS A 136 3.49 14.04 -5.25
CA LYS A 136 4.51 15.08 -5.40
C LYS A 136 4.72 15.84 -4.10
N LYS A 137 3.63 16.22 -3.45
CA LYS A 137 3.70 16.93 -2.17
C LYS A 137 4.31 16.02 -1.09
N ALA A 138 3.87 14.78 -1.03
CA ALA A 138 4.32 13.82 -0.03
C ALA A 138 5.81 13.49 -0.13
N ALA A 139 6.32 13.48 -1.35
CA ALA A 139 7.74 13.17 -1.58
C ALA A 139 8.68 14.31 -1.18
N GLY A 140 8.16 15.48 -0.98
CA GLY A 140 8.92 16.67 -0.56
C GLY A 140 9.41 17.53 -1.72
#